data_09cb956a0db7fd0826c071d304982b22
#
_entry.id   09cb956a0db7fd0826c071d304982b22
#
_cell.length_a   1.000
_cell.length_b   1.000
_cell.length_c   1.000
_cell.angle_alpha   90.00
_cell.angle_beta   90.00
_cell.angle_gamma   90.00
#
_symmetry.space_group_name_H-M   'P 1'
#
loop_
_entity.id
_entity.type
_entity.pdbx_description
1 polymer ?
#
loop_
_entity_poly.entity_id
_entity_poly.type
_entity_poly.pdbx_seq_one_letter_code
_entity_poly.pdbx_strand_id
1 'polypeptide(L)' 'MKARVFVTLKNGVLDPQGKAIGHALNNLGFVSVGDVRQGKIIDIELEEKDQAKAKADLKDMCEKLLANTIIEKYEIELKA' A
#
# COMPACT_ATOMS: atom_id res chain seq x y z
N MET A 1 -19.27 5.89 -3.92
CA MET A 1 -17.91 6.09 -4.44
C MET A 1 -17.00 5.05 -3.82
N LYS A 2 -16.11 4.48 -4.58
CA LYS A 2 -15.18 3.45 -4.10
C LYS A 2 -13.75 3.97 -4.15
N ALA A 3 -12.97 3.62 -3.15
CA ALA A 3 -11.57 3.99 -3.08
C ALA A 3 -10.70 2.79 -2.81
N ARG A 4 -9.50 2.81 -3.36
CA ARG A 4 -8.48 1.79 -3.09
C ARG A 4 -7.22 2.49 -2.60
N VAL A 5 -6.74 2.06 -1.45
CA VAL A 5 -5.53 2.61 -0.84
C VAL A 5 -4.44 1.55 -0.91
N PHE A 6 -3.31 1.93 -1.48
CA PHE A 6 -2.11 1.08 -1.53
C PHE A 6 -1.15 1.56 -0.46
N VAL A 7 -0.77 0.67 0.46
CA VAL A 7 0.16 1.00 1.53
C VAL A 7 1.39 0.12 1.38
N THR A 8 2.55 0.76 1.27
CA THR A 8 3.83 0.08 1.10
C THR A 8 4.88 0.72 2.02
N LEU A 9 5.94 -0.03 2.31
CA LEU A 9 7.05 0.51 3.09
C LEU A 9 7.83 1.54 2.27
N LYS A 10 8.33 2.57 2.95
CA LYS A 10 9.20 3.57 2.34
C LYS A 10 10.49 2.94 1.89
N ASN A 11 11.12 3.55 0.88
CA ASN A 11 12.44 3.13 0.43
C ASN A 11 13.43 3.19 1.59
N GLY A 12 14.29 2.19 1.70
CA GLY A 12 15.26 2.11 2.78
C GLY A 12 14.75 1.44 4.05
N VAL A 13 13.45 1.20 4.17
CA VAL A 13 12.89 0.42 5.28
C VAL A 13 12.95 -1.06 4.91
N LEU A 14 13.48 -1.87 5.81
CA LEU A 14 13.59 -3.32 5.59
C LEU A 14 12.20 -3.95 5.53
N ASP A 15 12.00 -4.81 4.54
CA ASP A 15 10.78 -5.61 4.37
C ASP A 15 11.13 -7.08 4.58
N PRO A 16 10.97 -7.62 5.81
CA PRO A 16 11.33 -9.02 6.08
C PRO A 16 10.47 -10.01 5.28
N GLN A 17 9.19 -9.68 5.05
CA GLN A 17 8.29 -10.54 4.28
C GLN A 17 8.68 -10.55 2.80
N GLY A 18 9.01 -9.39 2.25
CA GLY A 18 9.50 -9.29 0.88
C GLY A 18 10.79 -10.07 0.68
N LYS A 19 11.70 -9.97 1.63
CA LYS A 19 12.95 -10.75 1.59
C LYS A 19 12.69 -12.25 1.64
N ALA A 20 11.79 -12.70 2.49
CA ALA A 20 11.44 -14.12 2.58
C ALA A 20 10.83 -14.63 1.28
N ILE A 21 9.97 -13.84 0.64
CA ILE A 21 9.40 -14.18 -0.66
C ILE A 21 10.49 -14.29 -1.72
N GLY A 22 11.40 -13.33 -1.76
CA GLY A 22 12.52 -13.34 -2.70
C GLY A 22 13.39 -14.58 -2.56
N HIS A 23 13.75 -14.95 -1.33
CA HIS A 23 14.49 -16.16 -1.04
C HIS A 23 13.75 -17.42 -1.49
N ALA A 24 12.47 -17.50 -1.19
CA ALA A 24 11.66 -18.65 -1.58
C ALA A 24 11.58 -18.79 -3.11
N LEU A 25 11.42 -17.67 -3.82
CA LEU A 25 11.38 -17.67 -5.28
C LEU A 25 12.70 -18.13 -5.88
N ASN A 26 13.83 -17.66 -5.34
CA ASN A 26 15.15 -18.10 -5.79
C ASN A 26 15.34 -19.59 -5.56
N ASN A 27 14.90 -20.11 -4.42
CA ASN A 27 14.98 -21.53 -4.12
C ASN A 27 14.10 -22.39 -5.04
N LEU A 28 13.03 -21.81 -5.58
CA LEU A 28 12.17 -22.49 -6.56
C LEU A 28 12.72 -22.43 -7.98
N GLY A 29 13.86 -21.78 -8.19
CA GLY A 29 14.50 -21.70 -9.50
C GLY A 29 14.33 -20.37 -10.23
N PHE A 30 13.62 -19.40 -9.63
CA PHE A 30 13.42 -18.09 -10.23
C PHE A 30 14.60 -17.18 -9.89
N VAL A 31 15.75 -17.47 -10.47
CA VAL A 31 17.03 -16.82 -10.09
C VAL A 31 17.14 -15.38 -10.59
N SER A 32 16.28 -14.95 -11.51
CA SER A 32 16.26 -13.58 -12.00
C SER A 32 15.52 -12.62 -11.07
N VAL A 33 14.88 -13.13 -10.02
CA VAL A 33 14.16 -12.29 -9.06
C VAL A 33 15.16 -11.52 -8.21
N GLY A 34 15.05 -10.19 -8.26
CA GLY A 34 15.84 -9.29 -7.44
C GLY A 34 15.09 -8.91 -6.16
N ASP A 35 14.90 -7.61 -5.96
CA ASP A 35 14.23 -7.11 -4.78
C ASP A 35 12.73 -7.41 -4.83
N VAL A 36 12.18 -7.83 -3.70
CA VAL A 36 10.74 -8.10 -3.55
C VAL A 36 10.21 -7.25 -2.40
N ARG A 37 9.15 -6.51 -2.67
CA ARG A 37 8.51 -5.64 -1.68
C ARG A 37 7.06 -6.05 -1.56
N GLN A 38 6.59 -6.14 -0.34
CA GLN A 38 5.20 -6.49 -0.04
C GLN A 38 4.47 -5.26 0.50
N GLY A 39 3.21 -5.14 0.16
CA GLY A 39 2.36 -4.09 0.67
C GLY A 39 0.95 -4.61 0.89
N LYS A 40 0.05 -3.71 1.20
CA LYS A 40 -1.35 -4.07 1.39
C LYS A 40 -2.25 -3.15 0.59
N ILE A 41 -3.44 -3.66 0.28
CA ILE A 41 -4.48 -2.92 -0.43
C ILE A 41 -5.68 -2.85 0.52
N ILE A 42 -6.24 -1.66 0.66
CA ILE A 42 -7.42 -1.42 1.48
C ILE A 42 -8.50 -0.85 0.58
N ASP A 43 -9.61 -1.56 0.44
CA ASP A 43 -10.76 -1.10 -0.34
C ASP A 43 -11.79 -0.50 0.59
N ILE A 44 -12.25 0.70 0.26
CA ILE A 44 -13.17 1.47 1.10
C ILE A 44 -14.34 1.94 0.25
N GLU A 45 -15.56 1.71 0.72
CA GLU A 45 -16.75 2.31 0.14
C GLU A 45 -17.09 3.58 0.90
N LEU A 46 -17.32 4.67 0.16
CA LEU A 46 -17.68 5.95 0.73
C LEU A 46 -19.06 6.36 0.25
N GLU A 47 -19.86 6.91 1.12
CA GLU A 47 -21.15 7.51 0.76
C GLU A 47 -20.98 8.94 0.26
N GLU A 48 -19.82 9.53 0.40
CA GLU A 48 -19.54 10.89 -0.07
C GLU A 48 -19.58 10.95 -1.58
N LYS A 49 -20.20 12.00 -2.12
CA LYS A 49 -20.36 12.20 -3.55
C LYS A 49 -19.41 13.26 -4.11
N ASP A 50 -18.87 14.13 -3.26
CA ASP A 50 -17.89 15.14 -3.66
C ASP A 50 -16.51 14.53 -3.69
N GLN A 51 -15.90 14.48 -4.88
CA GLN A 51 -14.56 13.88 -5.04
C GLN A 51 -13.49 14.59 -4.24
N ALA A 52 -13.53 15.91 -4.17
CA ALA A 52 -12.55 16.68 -3.43
C ALA A 52 -12.62 16.37 -1.94
N LYS A 53 -13.84 16.29 -1.40
CA LYS A 53 -14.04 15.94 0.00
C LYS A 53 -13.66 14.50 0.27
N ALA A 54 -14.00 13.59 -0.63
CA ALA A 54 -13.62 12.18 -0.51
C ALA A 54 -12.10 12.00 -0.46
N LYS A 55 -11.37 12.70 -1.31
CA LYS A 55 -9.90 12.65 -1.31
C LYS A 55 -9.32 13.20 -0.01
N ALA A 56 -9.85 14.30 0.49
CA ALA A 56 -9.40 14.88 1.74
C ALA A 56 -9.65 13.94 2.92
N ASP A 57 -10.82 13.32 2.96
CA ASP A 57 -11.16 12.36 4.00
C ASP A 57 -10.27 11.11 3.94
N LEU A 58 -10.00 10.60 2.74
CA LEU A 58 -9.13 9.43 2.56
C LEU A 58 -7.71 9.73 2.98
N LYS A 59 -7.19 10.90 2.65
CA LYS A 59 -5.86 11.30 3.10
C LYS A 59 -5.81 11.34 4.63
N ASP A 60 -6.82 11.88 5.26
CA ASP A 60 -6.94 11.95 6.72
C ASP A 60 -6.99 10.55 7.33
N MET A 61 -7.76 9.65 6.72
CA MET A 61 -7.83 8.25 7.16
C MET A 61 -6.46 7.58 7.09
N CYS A 62 -5.72 7.80 6.02
CA CYS A 62 -4.38 7.22 5.86
C CYS A 62 -3.42 7.75 6.92
N GLU A 63 -3.45 9.08 7.18
CA GLU A 63 -2.56 9.72 8.14
C GLU A 63 -2.87 9.31 9.57
N LYS A 64 -4.13 9.05 9.89
CA LYS A 64 -4.57 8.78 11.25
C LYS A 64 -4.61 7.30 11.59
N LEU A 65 -4.81 6.42 10.60
CA LEU A 65 -5.05 5.01 10.88
C LEU A 65 -4.46 4.04 9.87
N LEU A 66 -4.67 4.28 8.55
CA LEU A 66 -4.44 3.25 7.55
C LEU A 66 -2.97 2.98 7.28
N ALA A 67 -2.13 3.99 7.45
CA ALA A 67 -0.69 3.87 7.21
C ALA A 67 0.10 4.40 8.41
N ASN A 68 1.20 3.72 8.72
CA ASN A 68 2.17 4.26 9.66
C ASN A 68 3.15 5.13 8.87
N THR A 69 2.89 6.43 8.83
CA THR A 69 3.59 7.36 7.95
C THR A 69 5.06 7.58 8.30
N ILE A 70 5.52 7.05 9.43
CA ILE A 70 6.95 7.05 9.76
C ILE A 70 7.71 6.09 8.85
N ILE A 71 7.14 4.92 8.58
CA ILE A 71 7.79 3.85 7.81
C ILE A 71 7.07 3.48 6.54
N GLU A 72 5.82 3.92 6.34
CA GLU A 72 4.99 3.55 5.20
C GLU A 72 4.64 4.76 4.35
N LYS A 73 4.42 4.50 3.07
CA LYS A 73 3.84 5.45 2.12
C LYS A 73 2.53 4.89 1.60
N TYR A 74 1.69 5.76 1.06
CA TYR A 74 0.40 5.30 0.54
C TYR A 74 0.05 6.02 -0.75
N GLU A 75 -0.79 5.38 -1.55
CA GLU A 75 -1.40 5.97 -2.74
C GLU A 75 -2.89 5.71 -2.69
N ILE A 76 -3.67 6.68 -3.14
CA ILE A 76 -5.13 6.60 -3.14
C ILE A 76 -5.63 6.60 -4.58
N GLU A 77 -6.42 5.59 -4.94
CA GLU A 77 -7.20 5.58 -6.18
C GLU A 77 -8.66 5.77 -5.84
N LEU A 78 -9.28 6.75 -6.48
CA LEU A 78 -10.68 7.06 -6.27
C LEU A 78 -11.46 6.70 -7.54
N LYS A 79 -12.50 5.89 -7.38
CA LYS A 79 -13.39 5.50 -8.47
C LYS A 79 -14.78 6.04 -8.22
N ALA A 80 -15.29 6.75 -9.20
CA ALA A 80 -16.63 7.30 -9.11
C ALA A 80 -17.71 6.22 -9.16
#